data_ed2bd1bf81d63333ec780626f38bcfc2
#
_entry.id   ed2bd1bf81d63333ec780626f38bcfc2
#
_cell.length_a   1.000
_cell.length_b   1.000
_cell.length_c   1.000
_cell.angle_alpha   90.00
_cell.angle_beta   90.00
_cell.angle_gamma   90.00
#
_symmetry.space_group_name_H-M   'P 1'
#
loop_
_entity.id
_entity.type
_entity.pdbx_description
1 polymer ?
#
loop_
_entity_poly.entity_id
_entity_poly.type
_entity_poly.pdbx_seq_one_letter_code
_entity_poly.pdbx_strand_id
1 'polypeptide(L)'
;EFAYFYNTIGTKVTLIEFLPNIVPVEDEEVSKQLERSFKKAGMNILTSSEVTRVDKEGEKCKVYVNTKKGEEIFEADVVLSAVGVATNLEGLGLEETGVAFERGKVLVDDYYRTNVDGVYAIGDIVKGPALAHVASHEGIICVEKITGMDVHPLD
;
A
#
# COMPACT_ATOMS: atom_id res chain seq x y z
N GLU A 1 -9.94 -2.70 5.24
CA GLU A 1 -10.76 -3.88 4.88
C GLU A 1 -10.55 -5.01 5.89
N PHE A 2 -9.32 -5.51 6.13
CA PHE A 2 -9.06 -6.58 7.10
C PHE A 2 -9.55 -6.27 8.52
N ALA A 3 -9.37 -5.04 9.00
CA ALA A 3 -9.88 -4.63 10.32
C ALA A 3 -11.40 -4.83 10.43
N TYR A 4 -12.15 -4.43 9.40
CA TYR A 4 -13.60 -4.63 9.34
C TYR A 4 -13.97 -6.12 9.29
N PHE A 5 -13.28 -6.88 8.41
CA PHE A 5 -13.53 -8.31 8.28
C PHE A 5 -13.33 -9.05 9.61
N TYR A 6 -12.19 -8.90 10.25
CA TYR A 6 -11.89 -9.58 11.51
C TYR A 6 -12.82 -9.13 12.64
N ASN A 7 -13.13 -7.84 12.73
CA ASN A 7 -14.09 -7.35 13.71
C ASN A 7 -15.47 -7.98 13.53
N THR A 8 -15.92 -8.13 12.27
CA THR A 8 -17.24 -8.71 11.96
C THR A 8 -17.36 -10.17 12.36
N ILE A 9 -16.27 -10.94 12.27
CA ILE A 9 -16.25 -12.34 12.71
C ILE A 9 -15.93 -12.53 14.20
N GLY A 10 -15.89 -11.41 14.97
CA GLY A 10 -15.79 -11.44 16.44
C GLY A 10 -14.39 -11.23 17.01
N THR A 11 -13.40 -10.92 16.19
CA THR A 11 -12.06 -10.59 16.68
C THR A 11 -12.06 -9.19 17.32
N LYS A 12 -11.42 -9.05 18.50
CA LYS A 12 -11.15 -7.74 19.10
C LYS A 12 -10.05 -7.03 18.33
N VAL A 13 -10.41 -6.01 17.54
CA VAL A 13 -9.49 -5.30 16.68
C VAL A 13 -9.03 -3.99 17.31
N THR A 14 -7.70 -3.78 17.32
CA THR A 14 -7.08 -2.46 17.55
C THR A 14 -6.38 -2.03 16.27
N LEU A 15 -6.80 -0.90 15.71
CA LEU A 15 -6.21 -0.26 14.53
C LEU A 15 -5.32 0.88 14.99
N ILE A 16 -4.06 0.86 14.56
CA ILE A 16 -3.07 1.90 14.89
C ILE A 16 -2.65 2.56 13.59
N GLU A 17 -2.78 3.88 13.53
CA GLU A 17 -2.43 4.70 12.37
C GLU A 17 -1.48 5.82 12.80
N PHE A 18 -0.36 5.95 12.09
CA PHE A 18 0.63 7.00 12.31
C PHE A 18 0.09 8.39 11.98
N LEU A 19 -0.71 8.50 10.94
CA LEU A 19 -1.31 9.76 10.48
C LEU A 19 -2.52 10.19 11.35
N PRO A 20 -2.94 11.45 11.27
CA PRO A 20 -4.05 11.97 12.08
C PRO A 20 -5.41 11.33 11.78
N ASN A 21 -5.58 10.79 10.59
CA ASN A 21 -6.83 10.20 10.14
C ASN A 21 -6.59 8.81 9.57
N ILE A 22 -7.54 7.89 9.75
CA ILE A 22 -7.58 6.64 8.98
C ILE A 22 -7.89 6.99 7.51
N VAL A 23 -7.49 6.13 6.54
CA VAL A 23 -7.64 6.35 5.10
C VAL A 23 -7.23 7.78 4.67
N PRO A 24 -5.96 8.17 4.88
CA PRO A 24 -5.51 9.56 4.80
C PRO A 24 -5.51 10.16 3.40
N VAL A 25 -5.69 9.34 2.36
CA VAL A 25 -5.81 9.77 0.95
C VAL A 25 -7.23 10.20 0.57
N GLU A 26 -8.21 9.90 1.44
CA GLU A 26 -9.61 10.24 1.23
C GLU A 26 -9.95 11.61 1.84
N ASP A 27 -11.13 12.14 1.47
CA ASP A 27 -11.67 13.34 2.09
C ASP A 27 -11.77 13.21 3.61
N GLU A 28 -11.45 14.30 4.32
CA GLU A 28 -11.38 14.29 5.79
C GLU A 28 -12.73 13.96 6.45
N GLU A 29 -13.86 14.41 5.86
CA GLU A 29 -15.19 14.08 6.38
C GLU A 29 -15.53 12.61 6.19
N VAL A 30 -15.12 12.03 5.06
CA VAL A 30 -15.27 10.58 4.79
C VAL A 30 -14.45 9.77 5.79
N SER A 31 -13.19 10.15 6.01
CA SER A 31 -12.32 9.51 6.99
C SER A 31 -12.91 9.55 8.40
N LYS A 32 -13.38 10.72 8.84
CA LYS A 32 -14.03 10.89 10.16
C LYS A 32 -15.31 10.05 10.29
N GLN A 33 -16.10 9.96 9.23
CA GLN A 33 -17.32 9.16 9.25
C GLN A 33 -17.00 7.66 9.33
N LEU A 34 -16.00 7.20 8.61
CA LEU A 34 -15.54 5.81 8.67
C LEU A 34 -15.02 5.47 10.07
N GLU A 35 -14.21 6.35 10.66
CA GLU A 35 -13.68 6.18 12.03
C GLU A 35 -14.80 6.07 13.07
N ARG A 36 -15.83 6.93 12.98
CA ARG A 36 -17.01 6.86 13.87
C ARG A 36 -17.75 5.52 13.71
N SER A 37 -17.90 5.06 12.47
CA SER A 37 -18.57 3.79 12.17
C SER A 37 -17.80 2.61 12.75
N PHE A 38 -16.50 2.59 12.62
CA PHE A 38 -15.62 1.55 13.17
C PHE A 38 -15.61 1.54 14.70
N LYS A 39 -15.53 2.72 15.34
CA LYS A 39 -15.65 2.84 16.80
C LYS A 39 -17.02 2.35 17.30
N LYS A 40 -18.11 2.67 16.59
CA LYS A 40 -19.46 2.17 16.91
C LYS A 40 -19.56 0.65 16.76
N ALA A 41 -18.82 0.07 15.84
CA ALA A 41 -18.69 -1.39 15.66
C ALA A 41 -17.78 -2.07 16.72
N GLY A 42 -17.21 -1.31 17.66
CA GLY A 42 -16.43 -1.84 18.77
C GLY A 42 -14.92 -1.91 18.53
N MET A 43 -14.41 -1.39 17.43
CA MET A 43 -12.97 -1.34 17.19
C MET A 43 -12.30 -0.28 18.07
N ASN A 44 -11.12 -0.59 18.57
CA ASN A 44 -10.22 0.40 19.15
C ASN A 44 -9.40 1.07 18.05
N ILE A 45 -9.43 2.40 17.95
CA ILE A 45 -8.71 3.14 16.90
C ILE A 45 -7.82 4.20 17.55
N LEU A 46 -6.53 4.10 17.23
CA LEU A 46 -5.48 5.02 17.66
C LEU A 46 -4.89 5.69 16.41
N THR A 47 -5.21 6.96 16.21
CA THR A 47 -4.58 7.80 15.18
C THR A 47 -3.47 8.66 15.80
N SER A 48 -2.59 9.24 14.98
CA SER A 48 -1.37 9.94 15.42
C SER A 48 -0.56 9.09 16.41
N SER A 49 -0.43 7.81 16.12
CA SER A 49 0.18 6.82 17.02
C SER A 49 1.16 5.96 16.21
N GLU A 50 2.39 5.85 16.68
CA GLU A 50 3.48 5.17 15.99
C GLU A 50 3.78 3.82 16.64
N VAL A 51 3.69 2.75 15.88
CA VAL A 51 4.23 1.46 16.32
C VAL A 51 5.75 1.49 16.21
N THR A 52 6.44 1.42 17.34
CA THR A 52 7.91 1.48 17.38
C THR A 52 8.56 0.13 17.36
N ARG A 53 7.89 -0.89 17.90
CA ARG A 53 8.41 -2.25 18.00
C ARG A 53 7.28 -3.26 18.17
N VAL A 54 7.50 -4.47 17.67
CA VAL A 54 6.66 -5.64 17.92
C VAL A 54 7.56 -6.78 18.36
N ASP A 55 7.35 -7.29 19.57
CA ASP A 55 8.04 -8.45 20.11
C ASP A 55 7.09 -9.65 20.14
N LYS A 56 7.58 -10.82 19.70
CA LYS A 56 6.83 -12.06 19.83
C LYS A 56 7.26 -12.78 21.11
N GLU A 57 6.33 -13.00 22.02
CA GLU A 57 6.54 -13.73 23.27
C GLU A 57 5.64 -14.97 23.30
N GLY A 58 6.22 -16.12 22.95
CA GLY A 58 5.45 -17.36 22.82
C GLY A 58 4.38 -17.27 21.71
N GLU A 59 3.12 -17.42 22.09
CA GLU A 59 1.98 -17.33 21.16
C GLU A 59 1.39 -15.92 21.06
N LYS A 60 1.91 -14.95 21.81
CA LYS A 60 1.42 -13.56 21.82
C LYS A 60 2.46 -12.58 21.30
N CYS A 61 1.97 -11.41 20.93
CA CYS A 61 2.78 -10.28 20.50
C CYS A 61 2.61 -9.12 21.48
N LYS A 62 3.70 -8.42 21.80
CA LYS A 62 3.69 -7.12 22.48
C LYS A 62 3.98 -6.03 21.46
N VAL A 63 3.06 -5.10 21.31
CA VAL A 63 3.14 -3.99 20.38
C VAL A 63 3.38 -2.72 21.17
N TYR A 64 4.52 -2.09 20.96
CA TYR A 64 4.92 -0.84 21.60
C TYR A 64 4.50 0.33 20.72
N VAL A 65 3.77 1.28 21.30
CA VAL A 65 3.12 2.34 20.55
C VAL A 65 3.38 3.68 21.22
N ASN A 66 3.98 4.61 20.51
CA ASN A 66 4.04 6.01 20.93
C ASN A 66 2.71 6.68 20.62
N THR A 67 2.00 7.07 21.66
CA THR A 67 0.73 7.80 21.57
C THR A 67 0.91 9.24 22.03
N LYS A 68 -0.11 10.08 21.86
CA LYS A 68 -0.14 11.44 22.43
C LYS A 68 -0.01 11.48 23.95
N LYS A 69 -0.24 10.35 24.64
CA LYS A 69 -0.15 10.21 26.09
C LYS A 69 1.18 9.64 26.56
N GLY A 70 2.04 9.23 25.65
CA GLY A 70 3.30 8.56 25.89
C GLY A 70 3.33 7.15 25.31
N GLU A 71 4.31 6.35 25.68
CA GLU A 71 4.44 4.96 25.25
C GLU A 71 3.38 4.08 25.94
N GLU A 72 2.65 3.33 25.15
CA GLU A 72 1.68 2.33 25.58
C GLU A 72 2.06 0.96 24.97
N ILE A 73 1.73 -0.12 25.70
CA ILE A 73 1.98 -1.50 25.23
C ILE A 73 0.64 -2.22 25.06
N PHE A 74 0.43 -2.78 23.89
CA PHE A 74 -0.75 -3.60 23.58
C PHE A 74 -0.34 -5.05 23.41
N GLU A 75 -1.10 -5.96 23.99
CA GLU A 75 -0.96 -7.41 23.73
C GLU A 75 -1.96 -7.83 22.64
N ALA A 76 -1.49 -8.67 21.72
CA ALA A 76 -2.30 -9.22 20.66
C ALA A 76 -1.90 -10.69 20.35
N ASP A 77 -2.86 -11.47 19.87
CA ASP A 77 -2.58 -12.83 19.37
C ASP A 77 -1.97 -12.78 17.97
N VAL A 78 -2.38 -11.81 17.16
CA VAL A 78 -1.90 -11.60 15.80
C VAL A 78 -1.69 -10.10 15.54
N VAL A 79 -0.61 -9.74 14.87
CA VAL A 79 -0.35 -8.41 14.35
C VAL A 79 -0.31 -8.46 12.83
N LEU A 80 -1.16 -7.68 12.19
CA LEU A 80 -1.18 -7.47 10.75
C LEU A 80 -0.48 -6.16 10.42
N SER A 81 0.65 -6.23 9.72
CA SER A 81 1.32 -5.06 9.18
C SER A 81 0.69 -4.67 7.84
N ALA A 82 0.12 -3.47 7.78
CA ALA A 82 -0.51 -2.90 6.59
C ALA A 82 0.00 -1.47 6.33
N VAL A 83 1.31 -1.26 6.54
CA VAL A 83 1.97 0.07 6.51
C VAL A 83 2.36 0.53 5.09
N GLY A 84 1.88 -0.15 4.07
CA GLY A 84 2.16 0.14 2.67
C GLY A 84 3.04 -0.92 2.02
N VAL A 85 3.35 -0.69 0.74
CA VAL A 85 4.15 -1.58 -0.10
C VAL A 85 5.27 -0.79 -0.76
N ALA A 86 6.37 -1.46 -1.03
CA ALA A 86 7.45 -0.96 -1.88
C ALA A 86 7.59 -1.87 -3.10
N THR A 87 8.03 -1.31 -4.20
CA THR A 87 8.33 -2.08 -5.40
C THR A 87 9.57 -2.94 -5.17
N ASN A 88 9.53 -4.18 -5.63
CA ASN A 88 10.68 -5.07 -5.57
C ASN A 88 11.43 -5.03 -6.91
N LEU A 89 12.44 -4.19 -7.00
CA LEU A 89 13.29 -4.01 -8.18
C LEU A 89 14.65 -4.69 -8.03
N GLU A 90 14.97 -5.23 -6.85
CA GLU A 90 16.25 -5.88 -6.59
C GLU A 90 16.41 -7.15 -7.44
N GLY A 91 17.58 -7.33 -8.01
CA GLY A 91 17.93 -8.52 -8.80
C GLY A 91 17.29 -8.59 -10.19
N LEU A 92 16.61 -7.52 -10.65
CA LEU A 92 16.07 -7.45 -12.02
C LEU A 92 17.12 -7.04 -13.07
N GLY A 93 18.33 -6.71 -12.67
CA GLY A 93 19.39 -6.30 -13.59
C GLY A 93 19.11 -4.95 -14.28
N LEU A 94 18.36 -4.05 -13.62
CA LEU A 94 17.99 -2.76 -14.24
C LEU A 94 19.22 -1.89 -14.48
N GLU A 95 20.17 -1.89 -13.54
CA GLU A 95 21.41 -1.11 -13.67
C GLU A 95 22.28 -1.65 -14.80
N GLU A 96 22.45 -2.98 -14.89
CA GLU A 96 23.24 -3.64 -15.92
C GLU A 96 22.62 -3.46 -17.33
N THR A 97 21.30 -3.44 -17.42
CA THR A 97 20.59 -3.20 -18.68
C THR A 97 20.47 -1.73 -19.03
N GLY A 98 20.76 -0.82 -18.11
CA GLY A 98 20.68 0.63 -18.29
C GLY A 98 19.24 1.15 -18.27
N VAL A 99 18.30 0.39 -17.76
CA VAL A 99 16.90 0.83 -17.58
C VAL A 99 16.83 1.88 -16.48
N ALA A 100 16.29 3.05 -16.79
CA ALA A 100 16.18 4.15 -15.87
C ALA A 100 15.05 3.92 -14.86
N PHE A 101 15.33 4.16 -13.58
CA PHE A 101 14.34 4.14 -12.52
C PHE A 101 14.59 5.23 -11.49
N GLU A 102 13.57 5.70 -10.83
CA GLU A 102 13.64 6.75 -9.81
C GLU A 102 12.63 6.45 -8.70
N ARG A 103 13.07 6.59 -7.42
CA ARG A 103 12.22 6.39 -6.23
C ARG A 103 11.47 5.06 -6.22
N GLY A 104 12.14 4.00 -6.66
CA GLY A 104 11.57 2.66 -6.72
C GLY A 104 10.58 2.44 -7.87
N LYS A 105 10.57 3.30 -8.89
CA LYS A 105 9.71 3.14 -10.07
C LYS A 105 10.54 3.18 -11.34
N VAL A 106 10.27 2.26 -12.27
CA VAL A 106 10.84 2.28 -13.62
C VAL A 106 10.23 3.45 -14.39
N LEU A 107 11.08 4.22 -15.08
CA LEU A 107 10.64 5.34 -15.89
C LEU A 107 10.19 4.85 -17.26
N VAL A 108 8.96 5.19 -17.63
CA VAL A 108 8.34 4.83 -18.91
C VAL A 108 7.65 6.04 -19.54
N ASP A 109 7.43 5.97 -20.85
CA ASP A 109 6.56 6.88 -21.57
C ASP A 109 5.06 6.51 -21.41
N ASP A 110 4.17 7.24 -22.07
CA ASP A 110 2.71 7.05 -22.02
C ASP A 110 2.26 5.68 -22.56
N TYR A 111 3.14 4.93 -23.20
CA TYR A 111 2.90 3.61 -23.76
C TYR A 111 3.79 2.52 -23.12
N TYR A 112 4.31 2.83 -21.90
CA TYR A 112 5.08 1.90 -21.06
C TYR A 112 6.45 1.49 -21.61
N ARG A 113 6.98 2.24 -22.59
CA ARG A 113 8.32 2.01 -23.12
C ARG A 113 9.36 2.65 -22.19
N THR A 114 10.42 1.91 -21.87
CA THR A 114 11.55 2.43 -21.10
C THR A 114 12.51 3.22 -22.01
N ASN A 115 13.57 3.76 -21.42
CA ASN A 115 14.67 4.37 -22.17
C ASN A 115 15.53 3.38 -22.96
N VAL A 116 15.37 2.06 -22.73
CA VAL A 116 16.08 0.99 -23.43
C VAL A 116 15.18 0.42 -24.52
N ASP A 117 15.66 0.39 -25.76
CA ASP A 117 14.87 -0.09 -26.90
C ASP A 117 14.48 -1.56 -26.74
N GLY A 118 13.21 -1.87 -27.01
CA GLY A 118 12.64 -3.21 -26.87
C GLY A 118 12.31 -3.60 -25.41
N VAL A 119 12.55 -2.71 -24.42
CA VAL A 119 12.22 -2.96 -23.01
C VAL A 119 11.05 -2.08 -22.57
N TYR A 120 10.06 -2.72 -21.97
CA TYR A 120 8.83 -2.11 -21.47
C TYR A 120 8.60 -2.48 -20.01
N ALA A 121 7.88 -1.64 -19.26
CA ALA A 121 7.51 -1.93 -17.88
C ALA A 121 6.07 -1.49 -17.62
N ILE A 122 5.32 -2.31 -16.89
CA ILE A 122 3.91 -2.08 -16.53
C ILE A 122 3.66 -2.46 -15.07
N GLY A 123 2.49 -2.10 -14.55
CA GLY A 123 2.02 -2.50 -13.25
C GLY A 123 2.69 -1.78 -12.09
N ASP A 124 2.78 -2.44 -10.97
CA ASP A 124 3.19 -1.83 -9.70
C ASP A 124 4.61 -1.22 -9.72
N ILE A 125 5.45 -1.59 -10.68
CA ILE A 125 6.81 -1.06 -10.81
C ILE A 125 6.90 0.25 -11.61
N VAL A 126 5.82 0.71 -12.23
CA VAL A 126 5.76 2.01 -12.92
C VAL A 126 4.95 3.02 -12.11
N LYS A 127 4.94 4.29 -12.54
CA LYS A 127 4.13 5.34 -11.89
C LYS A 127 2.65 5.10 -12.20
N GLY A 128 1.82 5.13 -11.17
CA GLY A 128 0.37 4.96 -11.29
C GLY A 128 -0.21 4.25 -10.07
N PRO A 129 -1.53 3.97 -10.06
CA PRO A 129 -2.17 3.19 -9.02
C PRO A 129 -1.68 1.73 -9.05
N ALA A 130 -1.25 1.21 -7.89
CA ALA A 130 -0.83 -0.19 -7.74
C ALA A 130 -2.07 -1.10 -7.65
N LEU A 131 -2.75 -1.32 -8.77
CA LEU A 131 -4.00 -2.07 -8.89
C LEU A 131 -3.92 -3.07 -10.04
N ALA A 132 -4.30 -4.32 -9.78
CA ALA A 132 -4.20 -5.41 -10.74
C ALA A 132 -4.93 -5.15 -12.07
N HIS A 133 -6.11 -4.53 -12.02
CA HIS A 133 -6.87 -4.20 -13.24
C HIS A 133 -6.21 -3.05 -14.02
N VAL A 134 -5.56 -2.09 -13.35
CA VAL A 134 -4.76 -1.04 -14.02
C VAL A 134 -3.60 -1.69 -14.76
N ALA A 135 -2.81 -2.53 -14.09
CA ALA A 135 -1.70 -3.26 -14.72
C ALA A 135 -2.14 -4.09 -15.94
N SER A 136 -3.34 -4.69 -15.90
CA SER A 136 -3.90 -5.42 -17.03
C SER A 136 -4.19 -4.51 -18.23
N HIS A 137 -4.77 -3.33 -18.00
CA HIS A 137 -5.01 -2.34 -19.06
C HIS A 137 -3.72 -1.75 -19.61
N GLU A 138 -2.75 -1.45 -18.76
CA GLU A 138 -1.40 -1.02 -19.16
C GLU A 138 -0.76 -2.05 -20.11
N GLY A 139 -0.86 -3.35 -19.77
CA GLY A 139 -0.35 -4.43 -20.60
C GLY A 139 -1.01 -4.50 -21.96
N ILE A 140 -2.33 -4.32 -22.04
CA ILE A 140 -3.07 -4.30 -23.31
C ILE A 140 -2.59 -3.13 -24.17
N ILE A 141 -2.60 -1.91 -23.64
CA ILE A 141 -2.15 -0.70 -24.35
C ILE A 141 -0.70 -0.85 -24.84
N CYS A 142 0.17 -1.37 -23.98
CA CYS A 142 1.57 -1.61 -24.31
C CYS A 142 1.72 -2.54 -25.52
N VAL A 143 1.06 -3.70 -25.50
CA VAL A 143 1.14 -4.70 -26.58
C VAL A 143 0.50 -4.20 -27.85
N GLU A 144 -0.66 -3.56 -27.79
CA GLU A 144 -1.31 -2.98 -28.95
C GLU A 144 -0.42 -1.90 -29.61
N LYS A 145 0.25 -1.07 -28.81
CA LYS A 145 1.20 -0.09 -29.33
C LYS A 145 2.42 -0.73 -29.99
N ILE A 146 2.96 -1.79 -29.41
CA ILE A 146 4.09 -2.56 -29.98
C ILE A 146 3.68 -3.12 -31.36
N THR A 147 2.44 -3.55 -31.53
CA THR A 147 1.94 -4.11 -32.80
C THR A 147 1.55 -3.05 -33.83
N GLY A 148 1.69 -1.76 -33.49
CA GLY A 148 1.43 -0.63 -34.39
C GLY A 148 -0.04 -0.22 -34.45
N MET A 149 -0.87 -0.67 -33.50
CA MET A 149 -2.26 -0.23 -33.40
C MET A 149 -2.35 1.23 -32.92
N ASP A 150 -3.40 1.90 -33.35
CA ASP A 150 -3.72 3.26 -32.85
C ASP A 150 -4.45 3.13 -31.51
N VAL A 151 -3.73 3.45 -30.43
CA VAL A 151 -4.22 3.31 -29.06
C VAL A 151 -4.04 4.62 -28.31
N HIS A 152 -4.93 4.88 -27.36
CA HIS A 152 -4.84 6.03 -26.44
C HIS A 152 -4.15 5.60 -25.14
N PRO A 153 -3.35 6.49 -24.53
CA PRO A 153 -2.83 6.28 -23.18
C PRO A 153 -3.97 6.03 -22.18
N LEU A 154 -3.64 5.40 -21.07
CA LEU A 154 -4.56 5.26 -19.95
C LEU A 154 -4.75 6.64 -19.28
N ASP A 155 -6.00 7.08 -19.09
CA ASP A 155 -6.38 8.32 -18.40
C ASP A 155 -6.26 8.21 -16.87
#